data_e48f06aa6297d8e17886189858b3c42f
#
_entry.id   e48f06aa6297d8e17886189858b3c42f
#
_cell.length_a   1.000
_cell.length_b   1.000
_cell.length_c   1.000
_cell.angle_alpha   90.00
_cell.angle_beta   90.00
_cell.angle_gamma   90.00
#
_symmetry.space_group_name_H-M   'P 1'
#
loop_
_entity.id
_entity.type
_entity.pdbx_description
1 polymer ?
#
loop_
_entity_poly.entity_id
_entity_poly.type
_entity_poly.pdbx_seq_one_letter_code
_entity_poly.pdbx_strand_id
1 'polypeptide(L)'
;EDTENWINDKFSKLPEIAKANIKALKTGYNFGITVEAFHHTYVVEKAALPAGEYTNINGNIGLSWGLIAAAKKANLDLFYGSYPITPASDILHELSKHKNFNVITFQAEDEIAAAAASVGASFTGKLAVTGTSGPGLALKSETISLALSAELPLVIVNVQRGGPSTGLPTKPEQSDLMFALYGRHGESPLPVVAAKSPSHAFYAAYEASRIALKYMTPVILLSDNYVATGSEPWNLPNTCLLYTSPSPRDIG
;
A
#
# COMPACT_ATOMS: atom_id res chain seq x y z
N GLU A 1 9.84 -3.95 30.64
CA GLU A 1 11.18 -3.37 30.39
C GLU A 1 11.24 -2.78 28.98
N ASP A 2 10.97 -3.54 27.94
CA ASP A 2 11.05 -3.05 26.54
C ASP A 2 10.08 -1.90 26.25
N THR A 3 8.84 -1.99 26.74
CA THR A 3 7.84 -0.92 26.58
C THR A 3 8.27 0.37 27.29
N GLU A 4 8.90 0.26 28.47
CA GLU A 4 9.39 1.43 29.21
C GLU A 4 10.58 2.08 28.45
N ASN A 5 11.48 1.28 27.91
CA ASN A 5 12.59 1.75 27.09
C ASN A 5 12.06 2.49 25.86
N TRP A 6 11.10 1.90 25.16
CA TRP A 6 10.46 2.53 24.01
C TRP A 6 9.77 3.87 24.37
N ILE A 7 9.07 3.95 25.52
CA ILE A 7 8.47 5.20 25.98
C ILE A 7 9.53 6.26 26.23
N ASN A 8 10.64 5.90 26.89
CA ASN A 8 11.74 6.82 27.15
C ASN A 8 12.37 7.35 25.86
N ASP A 9 12.61 6.48 24.90
CA ASP A 9 13.19 6.85 23.61
C ASP A 9 12.24 7.77 22.83
N LYS A 10 10.96 7.41 22.75
CA LYS A 10 9.93 8.17 22.02
C LYS A 10 9.75 9.58 22.58
N PHE A 11 9.78 9.72 23.90
CA PHE A 11 9.59 10.99 24.60
C PHE A 11 10.90 11.56 25.18
N SER A 12 12.04 11.21 24.60
CA SER A 12 13.36 11.65 25.05
C SER A 12 13.51 13.17 25.21
N LYS A 13 12.79 13.95 24.37
CA LYS A 13 12.75 15.42 24.45
C LYS A 13 11.78 15.98 25.49
N LEU A 14 10.95 15.13 26.11
CA LEU A 14 9.88 15.50 27.04
C LEU A 14 9.84 14.51 28.20
N PRO A 15 10.85 14.49 29.10
CA PRO A 15 11.02 13.44 30.11
C PRO A 15 9.87 13.38 31.12
N GLU A 16 9.19 14.49 31.41
CA GLU A 16 8.03 14.48 32.31
C GLU A 16 6.84 13.73 31.68
N ILE A 17 6.67 13.79 30.35
CA ILE A 17 5.68 13.01 29.62
C ILE A 17 6.03 11.53 29.65
N ALA A 18 7.31 11.18 29.46
CA ALA A 18 7.77 9.80 29.58
C ALA A 18 7.45 9.22 30.97
N LYS A 19 7.77 9.93 32.05
CA LYS A 19 7.48 9.52 33.43
C LYS A 19 5.98 9.32 33.66
N ALA A 20 5.15 10.25 33.17
CA ALA A 20 3.69 10.15 33.32
C ALA A 20 3.13 8.92 32.62
N ASN A 21 3.59 8.63 31.40
CA ASN A 21 3.17 7.46 30.62
C ASN A 21 3.63 6.14 31.31
N ILE A 22 4.87 6.07 31.78
CA ILE A 22 5.38 4.91 32.51
C ILE A 22 4.60 4.67 33.83
N LYS A 23 4.27 5.76 34.55
CA LYS A 23 3.45 5.67 35.75
C LYS A 23 2.06 5.13 35.42
N ALA A 24 1.41 5.65 34.38
CA ALA A 24 0.09 5.17 33.96
C ALA A 24 0.13 3.69 33.53
N LEU A 25 1.14 3.29 32.77
CA LEU A 25 1.37 1.89 32.37
C LEU A 25 1.47 0.96 33.60
N LYS A 26 2.35 1.31 34.55
CA LYS A 26 2.56 0.52 35.78
C LYS A 26 1.31 0.48 36.65
N THR A 27 0.59 1.60 36.77
CA THR A 27 -0.66 1.65 37.55
C THR A 27 -1.72 0.75 36.93
N GLY A 28 -1.92 0.81 35.60
CA GLY A 28 -2.89 -0.07 34.92
C GLY A 28 -2.52 -1.55 35.02
N TYR A 29 -1.23 -1.88 34.84
CA TYR A 29 -0.73 -3.24 34.99
C TYR A 29 -0.99 -3.81 36.40
N ASN A 30 -0.59 -3.06 37.42
CA ASN A 30 -0.79 -3.47 38.82
C ASN A 30 -2.27 -3.56 39.19
N PHE A 31 -3.11 -2.64 38.66
CA PHE A 31 -4.55 -2.70 38.85
C PHE A 31 -5.13 -4.02 38.30
N GLY A 32 -4.78 -4.36 37.05
CA GLY A 32 -5.24 -5.60 36.40
C GLY A 32 -4.87 -6.86 37.20
N ILE A 33 -3.66 -6.90 37.78
CA ILE A 33 -3.22 -8.01 38.65
C ILE A 33 -4.01 -8.00 39.96
N THR A 34 -4.16 -6.85 40.61
CA THR A 34 -4.78 -6.73 41.95
C THR A 34 -6.26 -7.12 41.92
N VAL A 35 -6.97 -6.79 40.83
CA VAL A 35 -8.40 -7.12 40.72
C VAL A 35 -8.66 -8.46 40.04
N GLU A 36 -7.59 -9.22 39.74
CA GLU A 36 -7.70 -10.49 39.00
C GLU A 36 -8.59 -10.40 37.75
N ALA A 37 -8.41 -9.30 36.99
CA ALA A 37 -9.27 -8.96 35.85
C ALA A 37 -9.29 -10.03 34.75
N PHE A 38 -8.26 -10.90 34.72
CA PHE A 38 -8.12 -11.95 33.74
C PHE A 38 -7.89 -13.31 34.39
N HIS A 39 -8.85 -14.21 34.24
CA HIS A 39 -8.70 -15.60 34.73
C HIS A 39 -7.73 -16.42 33.87
N HIS A 40 -7.50 -16.01 32.63
CA HIS A 40 -6.57 -16.65 31.70
C HIS A 40 -5.64 -15.61 31.07
N THR A 41 -4.36 -15.94 30.98
CA THR A 41 -3.37 -15.14 30.29
C THR A 41 -2.98 -15.83 28.99
N TYR A 42 -2.92 -15.04 27.91
CA TYR A 42 -2.38 -15.51 26.63
C TYR A 42 -0.90 -15.15 26.57
N VAL A 43 -0.09 -16.10 26.12
CA VAL A 43 1.35 -15.91 25.90
C VAL A 43 1.60 -16.01 24.40
N VAL A 44 2.26 -15.01 23.86
CA VAL A 44 2.75 -15.04 22.48
C VAL A 44 4.21 -15.49 22.55
N GLU A 45 4.46 -16.72 22.10
CA GLU A 45 5.80 -17.28 22.05
C GLU A 45 6.68 -16.52 21.03
N LYS A 46 7.98 -16.61 21.24
CA LYS A 46 8.95 -16.00 20.34
C LYS A 46 8.82 -16.62 18.94
N ALA A 47 8.65 -15.79 17.92
CA ALA A 47 8.53 -16.25 16.55
C ALA A 47 9.82 -16.96 16.07
N ALA A 48 9.66 -18.13 15.43
CA ALA A 48 10.75 -18.86 14.78
C ALA A 48 10.96 -18.30 13.37
N LEU A 49 11.58 -17.12 13.28
CA LEU A 49 11.91 -16.50 11.98
C LEU A 49 13.28 -17.00 11.49
N PRO A 50 13.46 -17.21 10.17
CA PRO A 50 14.78 -17.45 9.58
C PRO A 50 15.78 -16.34 9.95
N ALA A 51 17.08 -16.65 9.95
CA ALA A 51 18.09 -15.61 10.15
C ALA A 51 18.07 -14.60 9.00
N GLY A 52 18.13 -13.30 9.33
CA GLY A 52 18.06 -12.23 8.35
C GLY A 52 17.92 -10.85 8.98
N GLU A 53 17.90 -9.84 8.14
CA GLU A 53 17.63 -8.46 8.54
C GLU A 53 16.14 -8.15 8.35
N TYR A 54 15.49 -7.74 9.43
CA TYR A 54 14.04 -7.53 9.46
C TYR A 54 13.68 -6.10 9.82
N THR A 55 12.59 -5.61 9.21
CA THR A 55 11.88 -4.42 9.66
C THR A 55 10.40 -4.73 9.83
N ASN A 56 9.71 -4.00 10.69
CA ASN A 56 8.25 -4.06 10.75
C ASN A 56 7.69 -3.20 9.63
N ILE A 57 6.75 -3.78 8.85
CA ILE A 57 6.15 -3.10 7.72
C ILE A 57 4.63 -3.25 7.74
N ASN A 58 3.90 -2.20 7.38
CA ASN A 58 2.48 -2.33 7.02
C ASN A 58 2.31 -2.39 5.50
N GLY A 59 1.12 -2.82 5.06
CA GLY A 59 0.89 -3.07 3.64
C GLY A 59 0.99 -1.82 2.76
N ASN A 60 0.52 -0.66 3.23
CA ASN A 60 0.62 0.58 2.47
C ASN A 60 2.07 1.05 2.29
N ILE A 61 2.91 0.87 3.31
CA ILE A 61 4.35 1.14 3.21
C ILE A 61 5.01 0.12 2.26
N GLY A 62 4.72 -1.18 2.44
CA GLY A 62 5.26 -2.23 1.58
C GLY A 62 4.91 -2.01 0.10
N LEU A 63 3.65 -1.70 -0.17
CA LEU A 63 3.17 -1.36 -1.51
C LEU A 63 3.91 -0.15 -2.09
N SER A 64 4.03 0.92 -1.31
CA SER A 64 4.73 2.14 -1.73
C SER A 64 6.19 1.87 -2.10
N TRP A 65 6.90 1.10 -1.29
CA TRP A 65 8.30 0.73 -1.56
C TRP A 65 8.44 -0.21 -2.75
N GLY A 66 7.45 -1.10 -2.97
CA GLY A 66 7.39 -1.96 -4.15
C GLY A 66 7.25 -1.16 -5.46
N LEU A 67 6.41 -0.13 -5.46
CA LEU A 67 6.27 0.80 -6.59
C LEU A 67 7.57 1.57 -6.88
N ILE A 68 8.23 2.09 -5.83
CA ILE A 68 9.52 2.78 -5.96
C ILE A 68 10.58 1.83 -6.53
N ALA A 69 10.65 0.60 -6.01
CA ALA A 69 11.60 -0.41 -6.49
C ALA A 69 11.37 -0.73 -7.97
N ALA A 70 10.13 -0.88 -8.40
CA ALA A 70 9.77 -1.12 -9.80
C ALA A 70 10.17 0.05 -10.71
N ALA A 71 9.85 1.29 -10.32
CA ALA A 71 10.22 2.48 -11.07
C ALA A 71 11.75 2.62 -11.21
N LYS A 72 12.49 2.41 -10.11
CA LYS A 72 13.97 2.45 -10.13
C LYS A 72 14.57 1.38 -11.04
N LYS A 73 14.03 0.16 -10.99
CA LYS A 73 14.50 -0.92 -11.87
C LYS A 73 14.18 -0.67 -13.34
N ALA A 74 13.04 -0.06 -13.64
CA ALA A 74 12.65 0.31 -14.99
C ALA A 74 13.33 1.62 -15.48
N ASN A 75 14.11 2.30 -14.62
CA ASN A 75 14.69 3.61 -14.88
C ASN A 75 13.66 4.66 -15.31
N LEU A 76 12.50 4.66 -14.63
CA LEU A 76 11.39 5.58 -14.86
C LEU A 76 11.13 6.44 -13.62
N ASP A 77 10.57 7.62 -13.84
CA ASP A 77 9.95 8.39 -12.77
C ASP A 77 8.67 7.69 -12.32
N LEU A 78 8.37 7.71 -11.02
CA LEU A 78 7.11 7.24 -10.47
C LEU A 78 6.13 8.41 -10.34
N PHE A 79 4.97 8.32 -10.97
CA PHE A 79 3.86 9.23 -10.77
C PHE A 79 2.73 8.55 -9.99
N TYR A 80 2.31 9.13 -8.89
CA TYR A 80 1.21 8.65 -8.07
C TYR A 80 0.10 9.69 -7.98
N GLY A 81 -1.01 9.44 -8.69
CA GLY A 81 -2.22 10.26 -8.66
C GLY A 81 -3.23 9.71 -7.65
N SER A 82 -3.63 10.51 -6.68
CA SER A 82 -4.57 10.11 -5.64
C SER A 82 -5.47 11.26 -5.21
N TYR A 83 -6.41 10.96 -4.35
CA TYR A 83 -7.32 11.88 -3.68
C TYR A 83 -7.54 11.39 -2.25
N PRO A 84 -8.10 12.18 -1.33
CA PRO A 84 -8.33 11.76 0.05
C PRO A 84 -9.34 10.61 0.12
N ILE A 85 -8.86 9.41 0.46
CA ILE A 85 -9.70 8.19 0.59
C ILE A 85 -9.09 7.21 1.59
N THR A 86 -9.82 6.86 2.63
CA THR A 86 -9.42 5.83 3.60
C THR A 86 -9.71 4.43 3.05
N PRO A 87 -8.77 3.47 3.14
CA PRO A 87 -7.44 3.55 3.79
C PRO A 87 -6.27 3.83 2.84
N ALA A 88 -6.50 4.23 1.59
CA ALA A 88 -5.47 4.38 0.57
C ALA A 88 -4.63 5.67 0.70
N SER A 89 -5.07 6.67 1.48
CA SER A 89 -4.35 7.94 1.62
C SER A 89 -2.93 7.80 2.17
N ASP A 90 -2.68 6.77 2.99
CA ASP A 90 -1.35 6.55 3.59
C ASP A 90 -0.29 6.22 2.53
N ILE A 91 -0.68 5.68 1.37
CA ILE A 91 0.22 5.45 0.24
C ILE A 91 0.75 6.80 -0.29
N LEU A 92 -0.14 7.80 -0.46
CA LEU A 92 0.25 9.15 -0.87
C LEU A 92 1.20 9.77 0.15
N HIS A 93 0.88 9.65 1.44
CA HIS A 93 1.71 10.18 2.52
C HIS A 93 3.09 9.52 2.55
N GLU A 94 3.17 8.21 2.36
CA GLU A 94 4.45 7.51 2.31
C GLU A 94 5.27 7.93 1.09
N LEU A 95 4.69 7.86 -0.10
CA LEU A 95 5.36 8.22 -1.34
C LEU A 95 5.88 9.66 -1.37
N SER A 96 5.17 10.59 -0.73
CA SER A 96 5.56 12.01 -0.67
C SER A 96 6.90 12.25 0.06
N LYS A 97 7.34 11.30 0.89
CA LYS A 97 8.63 11.34 1.61
C LYS A 97 9.82 10.98 0.71
N HIS A 98 9.57 10.36 -0.44
CA HIS A 98 10.58 9.72 -1.29
C HIS A 98 10.89 10.47 -2.58
N LYS A 99 10.86 11.81 -2.54
CA LYS A 99 11.17 12.68 -3.70
C LYS A 99 12.56 12.44 -4.30
N ASN A 100 13.52 12.01 -3.47
CA ASN A 100 14.88 11.64 -3.86
C ASN A 100 14.96 10.42 -4.80
N PHE A 101 13.86 9.66 -4.94
CA PHE A 101 13.72 8.55 -5.88
C PHE A 101 12.92 8.92 -7.14
N ASN A 102 12.81 10.19 -7.47
CA ASN A 102 12.00 10.71 -8.59
C ASN A 102 10.51 10.34 -8.45
N VAL A 103 10.00 10.39 -7.23
CA VAL A 103 8.59 10.17 -6.94
C VAL A 103 7.84 11.49 -7.05
N ILE A 104 6.85 11.54 -7.93
CA ILE A 104 5.94 12.66 -8.15
C ILE A 104 4.59 12.27 -7.57
N THR A 105 4.15 12.97 -6.53
CA THR A 105 2.84 12.76 -5.93
C THR A 105 1.90 13.89 -6.35
N PHE A 106 0.68 13.53 -6.74
CA PHE A 106 -0.37 14.46 -7.14
C PHE A 106 -1.66 14.14 -6.39
N GLN A 107 -2.17 15.12 -5.65
CA GLN A 107 -3.47 15.01 -5.01
C GLN A 107 -4.50 15.77 -5.85
N ALA A 108 -5.47 15.04 -6.36
CA ALA A 108 -6.60 15.57 -7.11
C ALA A 108 -7.79 15.87 -6.20
N GLU A 109 -8.81 16.49 -6.75
CA GLU A 109 -10.08 16.75 -6.08
C GLU A 109 -10.86 15.45 -5.81
N ASP A 110 -10.88 14.55 -6.80
CA ASP A 110 -11.61 13.29 -6.75
C ASP A 110 -10.87 12.16 -7.48
N GLU A 111 -11.46 10.97 -7.45
CA GLU A 111 -10.94 9.76 -8.07
C GLU A 111 -10.82 9.82 -9.59
N ILE A 112 -11.74 10.51 -10.25
CA ILE A 112 -11.77 10.63 -11.72
C ILE A 112 -10.61 11.50 -12.17
N ALA A 113 -10.44 12.66 -11.57
CA ALA A 113 -9.32 13.57 -11.85
C ALA A 113 -7.97 12.92 -11.52
N ALA A 114 -7.86 12.18 -10.41
CA ALA A 114 -6.66 11.44 -10.05
C ALA A 114 -6.28 10.39 -11.11
N ALA A 115 -7.25 9.62 -11.59
CA ALA A 115 -7.03 8.60 -12.62
C ALA A 115 -6.65 9.23 -13.96
N ALA A 116 -7.36 10.28 -14.39
CA ALA A 116 -7.07 10.99 -15.65
C ALA A 116 -5.67 11.60 -15.65
N ALA A 117 -5.24 12.22 -14.54
CA ALA A 117 -3.88 12.73 -14.39
C ALA A 117 -2.83 11.60 -14.48
N SER A 118 -3.13 10.43 -13.91
CA SER A 118 -2.23 9.26 -13.99
C SER A 118 -2.14 8.71 -15.43
N VAL A 119 -3.24 8.69 -16.18
CA VAL A 119 -3.22 8.34 -17.62
C VAL A 119 -2.34 9.31 -18.41
N GLY A 120 -2.47 10.62 -18.17
CA GLY A 120 -1.61 11.63 -18.78
C GLY A 120 -0.13 11.43 -18.42
N ALA A 121 0.17 11.09 -17.18
CA ALA A 121 1.55 10.80 -16.75
C ALA A 121 2.11 9.53 -17.42
N SER A 122 1.30 8.49 -17.58
CA SER A 122 1.67 7.29 -18.32
C SER A 122 1.98 7.60 -19.78
N PHE A 123 1.16 8.40 -20.43
CA PHE A 123 1.37 8.84 -21.80
C PHE A 123 2.71 9.57 -21.99
N THR A 124 3.21 10.25 -20.95
CA THR A 124 4.54 10.92 -20.96
C THR A 124 5.70 9.98 -20.61
N GLY A 125 5.46 8.68 -20.47
CA GLY A 125 6.50 7.68 -20.24
C GLY A 125 6.91 7.50 -18.77
N LYS A 126 6.04 7.82 -17.82
CA LYS A 126 6.26 7.54 -16.38
C LYS A 126 5.63 6.22 -15.98
N LEU A 127 6.16 5.57 -14.93
CA LEU A 127 5.40 4.56 -14.23
C LEU A 127 4.26 5.26 -13.48
N ALA A 128 3.06 5.19 -14.04
CA ALA A 128 1.90 5.85 -13.48
C ALA A 128 1.08 4.91 -12.61
N VAL A 129 0.67 5.42 -11.46
CA VAL A 129 -0.11 4.69 -10.47
C VAL A 129 -1.24 5.58 -9.96
N THR A 130 -2.40 4.99 -9.71
CA THR A 130 -3.52 5.69 -9.04
C THR A 130 -4.06 4.86 -7.89
N GLY A 131 -4.24 5.49 -6.73
CA GLY A 131 -4.77 4.84 -5.52
C GLY A 131 -6.26 5.12 -5.34
N THR A 132 -6.98 4.11 -4.81
CA THR A 132 -8.42 4.22 -4.52
C THR A 132 -8.89 3.15 -3.54
N SER A 133 -10.20 3.11 -3.29
CA SER A 133 -10.95 2.06 -2.63
C SER A 133 -12.15 1.68 -3.52
N GLY A 134 -12.96 0.70 -3.11
CA GLY A 134 -14.06 0.14 -3.90
C GLY A 134 -14.93 1.16 -4.64
N PRO A 135 -15.52 2.18 -3.96
CA PRO A 135 -16.37 3.15 -4.64
C PRO A 135 -15.64 3.94 -5.72
N GLY A 136 -14.38 4.31 -5.48
CA GLY A 136 -13.60 5.03 -6.47
C GLY A 136 -13.12 4.15 -7.61
N LEU A 137 -12.95 2.84 -7.42
CA LEU A 137 -12.66 1.91 -8.51
C LEU A 137 -13.84 1.90 -9.52
N ALA A 138 -15.07 1.95 -9.02
CA ALA A 138 -16.26 2.05 -9.87
C ALA A 138 -16.28 3.34 -10.71
N LEU A 139 -15.95 4.47 -10.10
CA LEU A 139 -15.92 5.76 -10.79
C LEU A 139 -14.76 5.93 -11.78
N LYS A 140 -13.68 5.15 -11.60
CA LYS A 140 -12.51 5.13 -12.51
C LYS A 140 -12.68 4.19 -13.72
N SER A 141 -13.75 3.40 -13.80
CA SER A 141 -13.85 2.32 -14.79
C SER A 141 -13.74 2.79 -16.24
N GLU A 142 -14.25 3.99 -16.57
CA GLU A 142 -14.10 4.58 -17.89
C GLU A 142 -12.63 4.94 -18.19
N THR A 143 -11.97 5.64 -17.27
CA THR A 143 -10.56 6.03 -17.41
C THR A 143 -9.63 4.82 -17.50
N ILE A 144 -9.94 3.73 -16.80
CA ILE A 144 -9.21 2.45 -16.90
C ILE A 144 -9.38 1.84 -18.30
N SER A 145 -10.59 1.88 -18.84
CA SER A 145 -10.88 1.40 -20.20
C SER A 145 -10.19 2.26 -21.27
N LEU A 146 -10.10 3.58 -21.06
CA LEU A 146 -9.32 4.47 -21.92
C LEU A 146 -7.84 4.10 -21.91
N ALA A 147 -7.25 3.87 -20.75
CA ALA A 147 -5.85 3.47 -20.62
C ALA A 147 -5.58 2.13 -21.34
N LEU A 148 -6.52 1.17 -21.25
CA LEU A 148 -6.45 -0.10 -21.99
C LEU A 148 -6.49 0.12 -23.51
N SER A 149 -7.44 0.90 -24.00
CA SER A 149 -7.59 1.20 -25.43
C SER A 149 -6.39 1.95 -26.00
N ALA A 150 -5.73 2.76 -25.19
CA ALA A 150 -4.53 3.52 -25.57
C ALA A 150 -3.22 2.77 -25.32
N GLU A 151 -3.29 1.50 -24.88
CA GLU A 151 -2.12 0.66 -24.53
C GLU A 151 -1.15 1.34 -23.56
N LEU A 152 -1.70 1.99 -22.51
CA LEU A 152 -0.91 2.72 -21.51
C LEU A 152 -0.70 1.88 -20.25
N PRO A 153 0.56 1.73 -19.78
CA PRO A 153 0.84 1.07 -18.51
C PRO A 153 0.32 1.91 -17.34
N LEU A 154 -0.59 1.35 -16.57
CA LEU A 154 -1.18 2.01 -15.39
C LEU A 154 -1.39 1.00 -14.27
N VAL A 155 -0.93 1.28 -13.06
CA VAL A 155 -1.28 0.47 -11.89
C VAL A 155 -2.40 1.14 -11.12
N ILE A 156 -3.50 0.41 -10.93
CA ILE A 156 -4.65 0.87 -10.14
C ILE A 156 -4.63 0.13 -8.81
N VAL A 157 -4.28 0.81 -7.75
CA VAL A 157 -4.27 0.25 -6.40
C VAL A 157 -5.67 0.42 -5.80
N ASN A 158 -6.35 -0.69 -5.58
CA ASN A 158 -7.64 -0.72 -4.88
C ASN A 158 -7.46 -1.30 -3.47
N VAL A 159 -7.47 -0.43 -2.46
CA VAL A 159 -7.46 -0.84 -1.06
C VAL A 159 -8.91 -1.02 -0.62
N GLN A 160 -9.39 -2.27 -0.65
CA GLN A 160 -10.77 -2.64 -0.41
C GLN A 160 -11.21 -2.30 1.02
N ARG A 161 -12.47 -1.93 1.17
CA ARG A 161 -13.12 -1.64 2.44
C ARG A 161 -14.59 -2.04 2.39
N GLY A 162 -15.25 -2.09 3.57
CA GLY A 162 -16.65 -2.45 3.67
C GLY A 162 -17.55 -1.60 2.76
N GLY A 163 -18.36 -2.27 1.94
CA GLY A 163 -19.36 -1.67 1.03
C GLY A 163 -20.79 -1.84 1.54
N PRO A 164 -21.81 -1.57 0.72
CA PRO A 164 -21.76 -0.93 -0.60
C PRO A 164 -21.62 0.60 -0.55
N SER A 165 -21.46 1.24 -1.73
CA SER A 165 -21.28 2.68 -1.91
C SER A 165 -20.05 3.20 -1.17
N THR A 166 -20.08 4.35 -0.51
CA THR A 166 -18.96 4.85 0.30
C THR A 166 -18.66 3.96 1.50
N GLY A 167 -19.62 3.16 1.94
CA GLY A 167 -19.49 2.05 2.87
C GLY A 167 -18.93 2.41 4.23
N LEU A 168 -18.12 1.51 4.75
CA LEU A 168 -17.49 1.59 6.07
C LEU A 168 -15.97 1.74 5.92
N PRO A 169 -15.43 2.98 5.90
CA PRO A 169 -14.03 3.24 5.52
C PRO A 169 -12.97 2.50 6.34
N THR A 170 -13.27 2.17 7.58
CA THR A 170 -12.35 1.51 8.52
C THR A 170 -12.62 0.02 8.73
N LYS A 171 -13.58 -0.56 7.99
CA LYS A 171 -13.90 -1.98 8.11
C LYS A 171 -13.29 -2.77 6.96
N PRO A 172 -12.54 -3.86 7.25
CA PRO A 172 -11.96 -4.70 6.22
C PRO A 172 -13.06 -5.51 5.49
N GLU A 173 -12.95 -5.57 4.19
CA GLU A 173 -13.76 -6.40 3.32
C GLU A 173 -12.98 -6.68 2.03
N GLN A 174 -13.23 -7.82 1.38
CA GLN A 174 -12.60 -8.25 0.13
C GLN A 174 -13.67 -8.63 -0.90
N SER A 175 -14.55 -7.70 -1.25
CA SER A 175 -15.71 -7.95 -2.13
C SER A 175 -15.52 -7.44 -3.57
N ASP A 176 -14.40 -6.77 -3.88
CA ASP A 176 -14.25 -6.06 -5.15
C ASP A 176 -13.67 -6.91 -6.30
N LEU A 177 -13.31 -8.18 -6.07
CA LEU A 177 -12.64 -9.01 -7.07
C LEU A 177 -13.46 -9.14 -8.38
N MET A 178 -14.75 -9.44 -8.26
CA MET A 178 -15.60 -9.61 -9.45
C MET A 178 -15.79 -8.30 -10.20
N PHE A 179 -15.86 -7.18 -9.48
CA PHE A 179 -15.89 -5.86 -10.09
C PHE A 179 -14.55 -5.53 -10.77
N ALA A 180 -13.42 -5.84 -10.15
CA ALA A 180 -12.09 -5.65 -10.74
C ALA A 180 -11.90 -6.46 -12.04
N LEU A 181 -12.48 -7.66 -12.11
CA LEU A 181 -12.41 -8.52 -13.30
C LEU A 181 -13.40 -8.09 -14.40
N TYR A 182 -14.63 -7.75 -14.04
CA TYR A 182 -15.74 -7.63 -15.00
C TYR A 182 -16.50 -6.30 -14.95
N GLY A 183 -16.16 -5.39 -14.03
CA GLY A 183 -16.93 -4.14 -13.78
C GLY A 183 -16.69 -3.01 -14.79
N ARG A 184 -16.39 -3.31 -16.04
CA ARG A 184 -16.19 -2.33 -17.11
C ARG A 184 -17.09 -2.66 -18.31
N HIS A 185 -17.40 -1.65 -19.12
CA HIS A 185 -18.16 -1.84 -20.37
C HIS A 185 -17.24 -2.28 -21.51
N GLY A 186 -17.82 -2.99 -22.49
CA GLY A 186 -17.10 -3.50 -23.64
C GLY A 186 -16.12 -4.61 -23.31
N GLU A 187 -15.31 -5.02 -24.26
CA GLU A 187 -14.21 -5.98 -24.07
C GLU A 187 -13.01 -5.27 -23.44
N SER A 188 -12.87 -5.41 -22.14
CA SER A 188 -11.87 -4.70 -21.36
C SER A 188 -11.19 -5.63 -20.34
N PRO A 189 -10.60 -6.76 -20.80
CA PRO A 189 -9.89 -7.67 -19.89
C PRO A 189 -8.58 -7.05 -19.45
N LEU A 190 -8.25 -7.19 -18.14
CA LEU A 190 -6.97 -6.77 -17.63
C LEU A 190 -6.52 -7.63 -16.46
N PRO A 191 -5.19 -7.69 -16.21
CA PRO A 191 -4.64 -8.44 -15.11
C PRO A 191 -5.09 -7.88 -13.76
N VAL A 192 -5.36 -8.79 -12.82
CA VAL A 192 -5.63 -8.46 -11.42
C VAL A 192 -4.61 -9.19 -10.56
N VAL A 193 -3.89 -8.46 -9.73
CA VAL A 193 -2.91 -8.96 -8.77
C VAL A 193 -3.44 -8.69 -7.37
N ALA A 194 -3.23 -9.60 -6.41
CA ALA A 194 -3.68 -9.40 -5.03
C ALA A 194 -2.53 -9.53 -4.03
N ALA A 195 -2.47 -8.60 -3.08
CA ALA A 195 -1.58 -8.70 -1.94
C ALA A 195 -2.18 -9.64 -0.89
N LYS A 196 -1.40 -10.62 -0.41
CA LYS A 196 -1.87 -11.61 0.58
C LYS A 196 -1.51 -11.24 2.02
N SER A 197 -0.55 -10.34 2.22
CA SER A 197 -0.09 -9.89 3.53
C SER A 197 0.63 -8.54 3.42
N PRO A 198 0.91 -7.85 4.54
CA PRO A 198 1.65 -6.58 4.52
C PRO A 198 3.00 -6.65 3.82
N SER A 199 3.84 -7.63 4.11
CA SER A 199 5.13 -7.80 3.46
C SER A 199 5.01 -8.21 1.99
N HIS A 200 3.99 -9.02 1.65
CA HIS A 200 3.74 -9.40 0.26
C HIS A 200 3.25 -8.22 -0.58
N ALA A 201 2.69 -7.15 0.02
CA ALA A 201 2.27 -5.97 -0.72
C ALA A 201 3.42 -5.31 -1.51
N PHE A 202 4.66 -5.39 -1.00
CA PHE A 202 5.86 -4.98 -1.74
C PHE A 202 6.01 -5.74 -3.06
N TYR A 203 5.95 -7.06 -3.01
CA TYR A 203 6.13 -7.91 -4.20
C TYR A 203 4.94 -7.80 -5.15
N ALA A 204 3.72 -7.70 -4.62
CA ALA A 204 2.52 -7.52 -5.43
C ALA A 204 2.53 -6.20 -6.22
N ALA A 205 2.99 -5.10 -5.59
CA ALA A 205 3.13 -3.80 -6.25
C ALA A 205 4.23 -3.81 -7.31
N TYR A 206 5.36 -4.47 -7.00
CA TYR A 206 6.45 -4.66 -7.95
C TYR A 206 5.97 -5.46 -9.17
N GLU A 207 5.28 -6.58 -8.95
CA GLU A 207 4.79 -7.45 -10.02
C GLU A 207 3.69 -6.78 -10.85
N ALA A 208 2.76 -6.07 -10.22
CA ALA A 208 1.74 -5.30 -10.95
C ALA A 208 2.38 -4.26 -11.88
N SER A 209 3.40 -3.56 -11.41
CA SER A 209 4.18 -2.60 -12.20
C SER A 209 4.92 -3.28 -13.35
N ARG A 210 5.55 -4.43 -13.09
CA ARG A 210 6.24 -5.23 -14.10
C ARG A 210 5.29 -5.69 -15.21
N ILE A 211 4.12 -6.18 -14.84
CA ILE A 211 3.10 -6.60 -15.81
C ILE A 211 2.61 -5.40 -16.64
N ALA A 212 2.29 -4.29 -15.98
CA ALA A 212 1.82 -3.08 -16.66
C ALA A 212 2.82 -2.60 -17.72
N LEU A 213 4.08 -2.49 -17.35
CA LEU A 213 5.15 -2.03 -18.24
C LEU A 213 5.44 -3.04 -19.36
N LYS A 214 5.47 -4.34 -19.04
CA LYS A 214 5.79 -5.38 -20.02
C LYS A 214 4.73 -5.51 -21.11
N TYR A 215 3.48 -5.41 -20.73
CA TYR A 215 2.35 -5.69 -21.64
C TYR A 215 1.63 -4.42 -22.09
N MET A 216 2.10 -3.24 -21.68
CA MET A 216 1.52 -1.94 -22.02
C MET A 216 0.02 -1.91 -21.73
N THR A 217 -0.36 -2.26 -20.50
CA THR A 217 -1.76 -2.43 -20.11
C THR A 217 -1.99 -1.97 -18.68
N PRO A 218 -3.20 -1.49 -18.35
CA PRO A 218 -3.57 -1.29 -16.96
C PRO A 218 -3.55 -2.61 -16.16
N VAL A 219 -3.19 -2.53 -14.88
CA VAL A 219 -3.21 -3.65 -13.93
C VAL A 219 -3.90 -3.19 -12.66
N ILE A 220 -4.89 -3.94 -12.18
CA ILE A 220 -5.50 -3.69 -10.88
C ILE A 220 -4.73 -4.47 -9.81
N LEU A 221 -4.28 -3.75 -8.79
CA LEU A 221 -3.67 -4.31 -7.60
C LEU A 221 -4.67 -4.24 -6.44
N LEU A 222 -5.16 -5.40 -6.01
CA LEU A 222 -6.06 -5.51 -4.87
C LEU A 222 -5.26 -5.63 -3.57
N SER A 223 -5.59 -4.76 -2.64
CA SER A 223 -5.28 -4.86 -1.22
C SER A 223 -6.59 -4.69 -0.45
N ASP A 224 -6.54 -4.68 0.85
CA ASP A 224 -7.69 -4.39 1.71
C ASP A 224 -7.23 -3.68 2.98
N ASN A 225 -8.19 -3.18 3.77
CA ASN A 225 -7.88 -2.41 4.96
C ASN A 225 -7.05 -3.21 6.00
N TYR A 226 -7.26 -4.52 6.12
CA TYR A 226 -6.48 -5.35 7.05
C TYR A 226 -5.03 -5.49 6.60
N VAL A 227 -4.80 -5.82 5.33
CA VAL A 227 -3.45 -5.89 4.75
C VAL A 227 -2.78 -4.53 4.76
N ALA A 228 -3.49 -3.46 4.40
CA ALA A 228 -2.94 -2.12 4.27
C ALA A 228 -2.41 -1.55 5.59
N THR A 229 -3.14 -1.78 6.69
CA THR A 229 -2.83 -1.20 8.01
C THR A 229 -2.22 -2.20 8.99
N GLY A 230 -2.39 -3.51 8.74
CA GLY A 230 -1.76 -4.57 9.51
C GLY A 230 -0.23 -4.51 9.40
N SER A 231 0.47 -4.95 10.44
CA SER A 231 1.93 -4.93 10.49
C SER A 231 2.49 -6.32 10.73
N GLU A 232 3.59 -6.65 10.07
CA GLU A 232 4.31 -7.90 10.26
C GLU A 232 5.82 -7.69 10.11
N PRO A 233 6.66 -8.60 10.68
CA PRO A 233 8.09 -8.60 10.40
C PRO A 233 8.35 -8.94 8.93
N TRP A 234 9.12 -8.11 8.27
CA TRP A 234 9.50 -8.30 6.88
C TRP A 234 11.00 -8.46 6.74
N ASN A 235 11.43 -9.59 6.20
CA ASN A 235 12.83 -9.81 5.84
C ASN A 235 13.15 -8.95 4.62
N LEU A 236 14.16 -8.07 4.76
CA LEU A 236 14.54 -7.15 3.69
C LEU A 236 14.96 -7.94 2.44
N PRO A 237 14.36 -7.68 1.27
CA PRO A 237 14.67 -8.41 0.06
C PRO A 237 16.06 -8.04 -0.48
N ASN A 238 16.75 -9.01 -1.05
CA ASN A 238 17.90 -8.71 -1.89
C ASN A 238 17.43 -8.06 -3.21
N THR A 239 17.51 -6.75 -3.29
CA THR A 239 17.03 -5.98 -4.45
C THR A 239 17.76 -6.29 -5.75
N CYS A 240 18.97 -6.88 -5.68
CA CYS A 240 19.69 -7.34 -6.88
C CYS A 240 18.99 -8.52 -7.57
N LEU A 241 18.17 -9.29 -6.83
CA LEU A 241 17.43 -10.43 -7.36
C LEU A 241 16.05 -10.04 -7.94
N LEU A 242 15.63 -8.80 -7.80
CA LEU A 242 14.40 -8.32 -8.41
C LEU A 242 14.61 -8.19 -9.93
N TYR A 243 13.86 -8.99 -10.70
CA TYR A 243 13.94 -9.01 -12.15
C TYR A 243 12.92 -8.03 -12.76
N THR A 244 13.39 -7.16 -13.67
CA THR A 244 12.50 -6.31 -14.48
C THR A 244 12.46 -6.83 -15.92
N SER A 245 11.32 -6.67 -16.57
CA SER A 245 11.29 -6.66 -18.04
C SER A 245 12.03 -5.43 -18.56
N PRO A 246 12.60 -5.52 -19.76
CA PRO A 246 13.12 -4.33 -20.43
C PRO A 246 12.03 -3.25 -20.51
N SER A 247 12.44 -2.00 -20.34
CA SER A 247 11.57 -0.85 -20.55
C SER A 247 11.01 -0.87 -21.99
N PRO A 248 9.80 -0.35 -22.23
CA PRO A 248 9.30 -0.17 -23.60
C PRO A 248 10.30 0.58 -24.52
N ARG A 249 11.24 1.35 -23.96
CA ARG A 249 12.31 2.01 -24.70
C ARG A 249 13.43 1.06 -25.14
N ASP A 250 13.50 -0.15 -24.58
CA ASP A 250 14.53 -1.14 -24.90
C ASP A 250 14.05 -2.15 -25.95
N ILE A 251 12.83 -1.97 -26.48
CA ILE A 251 12.21 -2.79 -27.54
C ILE A 251 12.22 -2.01 -28.86
N GLY A 252 13.25 -1.24 -29.10
CA GLY A 252 13.49 -0.54 -30.34
C GLY A 252 14.36 -1.34 -31.32
#